data_5de970bfdf3699bd939600dd9b3a6cae
#
_entry.id   5de970bfdf3699bd939600dd9b3a6cae
#
_cell.length_a   1.000
_cell.length_b   1.000
_cell.length_c   1.000
_cell.angle_alpha   90.00
_cell.angle_beta   90.00
_cell.angle_gamma   90.00
#
_symmetry.space_group_name_H-M   'P 1'
#
loop_
_entity.id
_entity.type
_entity.pdbx_description
1 polymer ?
#
loop_
_entity_poly.entity_id
_entity_poly.type
_entity_poly.pdbx_seq_one_letter_code
_entity_poly.pdbx_strand_id
1 'polypeptide(L)'
;MYAPRISQTRRNSTEPAMNILYEDNHIIAVNKQCCELVQGDSTGDTTLSDKVKKYLADKYNKPGDVFLGVVHRLDRPVSGLVLFARTSKALTRLNRMFREKEITKKYIAVVRDRPPSEEGNLRHWLKKNEKQNKSYAYDREVKGSKEALLSYKLMSRTDRFYVIEVDLHTGRHHQIRCQLAAAACPIKGDLKYGFPRSNNDGSISLHAWKLSFVHPVKKEKMEIVAPLPAGDIWSKIKIL
;
A
#
# COMPACT_ATOMS: atom_id res chain seq x y z
N MET A 1 35.72 26.20 -41.34
CA MET A 1 35.35 26.01 -39.91
C MET A 1 34.04 25.23 -39.84
N TYR A 2 34.09 23.96 -39.48
CA TYR A 2 32.92 23.09 -39.35
C TYR A 2 32.54 23.03 -37.89
N ALA A 3 31.31 23.45 -37.55
CA ALA A 3 30.76 23.30 -36.24
C ALA A 3 30.12 21.89 -36.11
N PRO A 4 30.36 21.15 -35.02
CA PRO A 4 29.74 19.84 -34.83
C PRO A 4 28.28 19.97 -34.43
N ARG A 5 27.36 19.27 -35.11
CA ARG A 5 25.97 19.06 -34.72
C ARG A 5 25.92 18.17 -33.47
N ILE A 6 25.47 18.72 -32.37
CA ILE A 6 25.13 17.93 -31.18
C ILE A 6 23.79 17.25 -31.44
N SER A 7 23.84 15.94 -31.66
CA SER A 7 22.66 15.09 -31.72
C SER A 7 22.05 14.97 -30.30
N GLN A 8 20.92 15.62 -30.10
CA GLN A 8 20.09 15.40 -28.88
C GLN A 8 19.49 14.00 -28.99
N THR A 9 20.12 13.03 -28.33
CA THR A 9 19.53 11.73 -28.06
C THR A 9 18.32 11.94 -27.11
N ARG A 10 17.12 11.88 -27.69
CA ARG A 10 15.87 11.75 -26.91
C ARG A 10 15.96 10.45 -26.12
N ARG A 11 16.20 10.54 -24.83
CA ARG A 11 15.96 9.42 -23.91
C ARG A 11 14.46 9.18 -23.87
N ASN A 12 13.99 8.17 -24.60
CA ASN A 12 12.68 7.59 -24.43
C ASN A 12 12.68 6.86 -23.08
N SER A 13 12.42 7.58 -22.00
CA SER A 13 12.05 6.97 -20.72
C SER A 13 10.59 6.54 -20.83
N THR A 14 10.35 5.32 -21.24
CA THR A 14 9.06 4.65 -21.06
C THR A 14 8.90 4.34 -19.58
N GLU A 15 8.55 5.36 -18.78
CA GLU A 15 8.02 5.07 -17.44
C GLU A 15 6.77 4.19 -17.61
N PRO A 16 6.66 3.09 -16.87
CA PRO A 16 5.47 2.23 -16.97
C PRO A 16 4.23 3.07 -16.69
N ALA A 17 3.24 2.96 -17.57
CA ALA A 17 1.99 3.70 -17.45
C ALA A 17 1.36 3.47 -16.08
N MET A 18 0.97 4.56 -15.41
CA MET A 18 0.32 4.49 -14.09
C MET A 18 -0.97 3.68 -14.18
N ASN A 19 -1.11 2.67 -13.33
CA ASN A 19 -2.28 1.79 -13.34
C ASN A 19 -3.41 2.39 -12.50
N ILE A 20 -4.36 3.05 -13.16
CA ILE A 20 -5.53 3.68 -12.55
C ILE A 20 -6.63 2.63 -12.43
N LEU A 21 -7.13 2.40 -11.21
CA LEU A 21 -8.17 1.44 -10.89
C LEU A 21 -9.58 2.06 -10.93
N TYR A 22 -9.67 3.32 -10.53
CA TYR A 22 -10.91 4.10 -10.55
C TYR A 22 -10.60 5.58 -10.62
N GLU A 23 -11.42 6.31 -11.32
CA GLU A 23 -11.32 7.77 -11.39
C GLU A 23 -12.70 8.42 -11.62
N ASP A 24 -13.00 9.44 -10.81
CA ASP A 24 -14.09 10.36 -11.07
C ASP A 24 -13.71 11.79 -10.64
N ASN A 25 -14.68 12.72 -10.58
CA ASN A 25 -14.42 14.11 -10.23
C ASN A 25 -13.97 14.31 -8.77
N HIS A 26 -14.13 13.33 -7.89
CA HIS A 26 -13.95 13.45 -6.45
C HIS A 26 -12.82 12.60 -5.89
N ILE A 27 -12.56 11.43 -6.48
CA ILE A 27 -11.58 10.48 -6.03
C ILE A 27 -10.81 9.86 -7.20
N ILE A 28 -9.61 9.38 -6.93
CA ILE A 28 -8.82 8.55 -7.84
C ILE A 28 -8.15 7.44 -7.04
N ALA A 29 -8.23 6.21 -7.54
CA ALA A 29 -7.57 5.04 -6.97
C ALA A 29 -6.54 4.49 -7.96
N VAL A 30 -5.36 4.19 -7.45
CA VAL A 30 -4.19 3.77 -8.26
C VAL A 30 -3.62 2.49 -7.69
N ASN A 31 -3.16 1.58 -8.54
CA ASN A 31 -2.37 0.42 -8.13
C ASN A 31 -0.89 0.81 -8.04
N LYS A 32 -0.45 1.14 -6.83
CA LYS A 32 0.94 1.50 -6.53
C LYS A 32 1.86 0.31 -6.79
N GLN A 33 2.95 0.53 -7.49
CA GLN A 33 4.01 -0.46 -7.62
C GLN A 33 4.88 -0.51 -6.36
N CYS A 34 5.63 -1.60 -6.17
CA CYS A 34 6.64 -1.64 -5.11
C CYS A 34 7.69 -0.53 -5.32
N CYS A 35 8.38 -0.20 -4.25
CA CYS A 35 9.47 0.80 -4.23
C CYS A 35 9.07 2.25 -4.51
N GLU A 36 7.80 2.55 -4.81
CA GLU A 36 7.28 3.91 -4.91
C GLU A 36 6.89 4.47 -3.52
N LEU A 37 7.14 5.75 -3.31
CA LEU A 37 6.61 6.50 -2.17
C LEU A 37 5.23 7.05 -2.51
N VAL A 38 4.27 6.97 -1.59
CA VAL A 38 2.95 7.60 -1.79
C VAL A 38 3.04 9.12 -1.67
N GLN A 39 3.81 9.61 -0.71
CA GLN A 39 4.00 11.02 -0.38
C GLN A 39 5.46 11.28 -0.07
N GLY A 40 5.93 12.51 -0.28
CA GLY A 40 7.31 12.91 -0.07
C GLY A 40 7.82 12.64 1.35
N ASP A 41 9.06 12.25 1.42
CA ASP A 41 9.86 12.12 2.64
C ASP A 41 11.19 12.88 2.47
N SER A 42 12.17 12.63 3.32
CA SER A 42 13.48 13.27 3.29
C SER A 42 14.37 12.87 2.11
N THR A 43 13.96 11.91 1.27
CA THR A 43 14.78 11.42 0.14
C THR A 43 14.69 12.32 -1.08
N GLY A 44 13.62 13.10 -1.23
CA GLY A 44 13.37 13.93 -2.41
C GLY A 44 12.94 13.16 -3.66
N ASP A 45 12.65 11.88 -3.54
CA ASP A 45 12.18 11.04 -4.66
C ASP A 45 10.80 11.51 -5.17
N THR A 46 10.59 11.45 -6.49
CA THR A 46 9.26 11.67 -7.09
C THR A 46 8.25 10.69 -6.53
N THR A 47 7.16 11.20 -6.01
CA THR A 47 6.16 10.38 -5.32
C THR A 47 5.02 9.95 -6.24
N LEU A 48 4.23 8.96 -5.79
CA LEU A 48 2.99 8.58 -6.48
C LEU A 48 2.00 9.76 -6.53
N SER A 49 1.93 10.58 -5.47
CA SER A 49 1.08 11.79 -5.48
C SER A 49 1.51 12.80 -6.54
N ASP A 50 2.81 12.98 -6.79
CA ASP A 50 3.30 13.88 -7.83
C ASP A 50 2.98 13.32 -9.22
N LYS A 51 3.14 12.03 -9.44
CA LYS A 51 2.77 11.35 -10.69
C LYS A 51 1.28 11.47 -10.98
N VAL A 52 0.42 11.28 -9.95
CA VAL A 52 -1.04 11.44 -10.08
C VAL A 52 -1.42 12.88 -10.38
N LYS A 53 -0.81 13.86 -9.71
CA LYS A 53 -1.04 15.29 -10.00
C LYS A 53 -0.68 15.61 -11.45
N LYS A 54 0.49 15.17 -11.91
CA LYS A 54 0.93 15.35 -13.30
C LYS A 54 -0.05 14.73 -14.29
N TYR A 55 -0.46 13.47 -14.06
CA TYR A 55 -1.46 12.80 -14.89
C TYR A 55 -2.77 13.59 -14.99
N LEU A 56 -3.29 14.10 -13.86
CA LEU A 56 -4.52 14.86 -13.83
C LEU A 56 -4.37 16.23 -14.52
N ALA A 57 -3.20 16.88 -14.38
CA ALA A 57 -2.91 18.14 -15.09
C ALA A 57 -2.90 17.92 -16.61
N ASP A 58 -2.19 16.90 -17.07
CA ASP A 58 -2.05 16.58 -18.49
C ASP A 58 -3.41 16.15 -19.10
N LYS A 59 -4.13 15.24 -18.43
CA LYS A 59 -5.42 14.71 -18.90
C LYS A 59 -6.51 15.76 -19.04
N TYR A 60 -6.55 16.72 -18.11
CA TYR A 60 -7.62 17.72 -18.07
C TYR A 60 -7.16 19.12 -18.49
N ASN A 61 -5.97 19.25 -19.08
CA ASN A 61 -5.36 20.51 -19.52
C ASN A 61 -5.47 21.61 -18.43
N LYS A 62 -5.18 21.24 -17.17
CA LYS A 62 -5.30 22.17 -16.05
C LYS A 62 -4.08 23.07 -15.98
N PRO A 63 -4.22 24.40 -16.02
CA PRO A 63 -3.11 25.33 -15.75
C PRO A 63 -2.81 25.32 -14.23
N GLY A 64 -1.53 25.27 -13.87
CA GLY A 64 -1.07 25.38 -12.49
C GLY A 64 -1.13 24.07 -11.68
N ASP A 65 -1.07 24.21 -10.36
CA ASP A 65 -1.02 23.06 -9.44
C ASP A 65 -2.39 22.39 -9.30
N VAL A 66 -2.39 21.05 -9.36
CA VAL A 66 -3.59 20.23 -9.22
C VAL A 66 -3.74 19.78 -7.78
N PHE A 67 -4.88 20.09 -7.19
CA PHE A 67 -5.20 19.58 -5.85
C PHE A 67 -5.30 18.06 -5.85
N LEU A 68 -4.58 17.43 -4.91
CA LEU A 68 -4.66 16.00 -4.61
C LEU A 68 -4.47 15.78 -3.11
N GLY A 69 -5.49 15.23 -2.45
CA GLY A 69 -5.45 14.92 -1.03
C GLY A 69 -5.04 13.48 -0.76
N VAL A 70 -3.99 13.29 0.04
CA VAL A 70 -3.54 11.97 0.50
C VAL A 70 -4.34 11.58 1.75
N VAL A 71 -5.11 10.49 1.68
CA VAL A 71 -5.98 10.03 2.78
C VAL A 71 -5.40 8.83 3.55
N HIS A 72 -4.55 8.04 2.90
CA HIS A 72 -3.78 6.95 3.51
C HIS A 72 -2.50 6.70 2.72
N ARG A 73 -1.61 5.88 3.28
CA ARG A 73 -0.33 5.55 2.67
C ARG A 73 -0.07 4.05 2.76
N LEU A 74 0.74 3.55 1.83
CA LEU A 74 1.39 2.25 1.90
C LEU A 74 2.88 2.45 2.12
N ASP A 75 3.51 1.50 2.80
CA ASP A 75 4.97 1.46 2.95
C ASP A 75 5.64 1.36 1.57
N ARG A 76 6.86 1.86 1.44
CA ARG A 76 7.62 1.86 0.18
C ARG A 76 7.66 0.47 -0.48
N PRO A 77 8.00 -0.65 0.22
CA PRO A 77 8.09 -1.98 -0.39
C PRO A 77 6.73 -2.67 -0.62
N VAL A 78 5.63 -2.06 -0.21
CA VAL A 78 4.26 -2.62 -0.35
C VAL A 78 3.66 -2.13 -1.65
N SER A 79 3.00 -3.02 -2.39
CA SER A 79 2.23 -2.70 -3.60
C SER A 79 0.73 -2.63 -3.32
N GLY A 80 -0.03 -2.13 -4.29
CA GLY A 80 -1.49 -2.22 -4.28
C GLY A 80 -2.21 -0.89 -4.20
N LEU A 81 -3.46 -0.94 -3.82
CA LEU A 81 -4.43 0.12 -3.92
C LEU A 81 -4.12 1.30 -3.00
N VAL A 82 -3.98 2.48 -3.61
CA VAL A 82 -3.92 3.77 -2.93
C VAL A 82 -5.05 4.67 -3.44
N LEU A 83 -5.84 5.19 -2.50
CA LEU A 83 -6.95 6.10 -2.77
C LEU A 83 -6.53 7.55 -2.47
N PHE A 84 -6.85 8.46 -3.38
CA PHE A 84 -6.64 9.90 -3.21
C PHE A 84 -7.96 10.66 -3.37
N ALA A 85 -8.04 11.82 -2.73
CA ALA A 85 -9.13 12.77 -2.91
C ALA A 85 -8.74 13.81 -3.98
N ARG A 86 -9.63 14.06 -4.93
CA ARG A 86 -9.47 15.09 -5.97
C ARG A 86 -10.14 16.42 -5.62
N THR A 87 -10.83 16.48 -4.48
CA THR A 87 -11.46 17.70 -3.95
C THR A 87 -11.29 17.78 -2.44
N SER A 88 -11.25 19.00 -1.88
CA SER A 88 -11.18 19.23 -0.43
C SER A 88 -12.37 18.60 0.32
N LYS A 89 -13.58 18.68 -0.28
CA LYS A 89 -14.78 18.05 0.27
C LYS A 89 -14.64 16.53 0.38
N ALA A 90 -14.11 15.87 -0.66
CA ALA A 90 -13.85 14.43 -0.63
C ALA A 90 -12.74 14.09 0.39
N LEU A 91 -11.68 14.89 0.47
CA LEU A 91 -10.59 14.73 1.45
C LEU A 91 -11.10 14.72 2.89
N THR A 92 -11.90 15.74 3.25
CA THR A 92 -12.48 15.86 4.60
C THR A 92 -13.33 14.64 4.96
N ARG A 93 -14.17 14.19 4.02
CA ARG A 93 -15.06 13.05 4.24
C ARG A 93 -14.31 11.72 4.32
N LEU A 94 -13.35 11.48 3.43
CA LEU A 94 -12.52 10.28 3.47
C LEU A 94 -11.68 10.22 4.75
N ASN A 95 -11.06 11.33 5.18
CA ASN A 95 -10.32 11.40 6.43
C ASN A 95 -11.20 11.04 7.63
N ARG A 96 -12.46 11.51 7.66
CA ARG A 96 -13.43 11.11 8.68
C ARG A 96 -13.68 9.61 8.63
N MET A 97 -13.98 9.05 7.44
CA MET A 97 -14.28 7.62 7.27
C MET A 97 -13.11 6.73 7.67
N PHE A 98 -11.85 7.13 7.37
CA PHE A 98 -10.66 6.41 7.84
C PHE A 98 -10.53 6.45 9.36
N ARG A 99 -10.77 7.62 9.99
CA ARG A 99 -10.71 7.79 11.44
C ARG A 99 -11.81 6.98 12.15
N GLU A 100 -13.02 6.97 11.61
CA GLU A 100 -14.20 6.28 12.14
C GLU A 100 -14.24 4.78 11.77
N LYS A 101 -13.22 4.29 11.03
CA LYS A 101 -13.09 2.89 10.58
C LYS A 101 -14.24 2.42 9.68
N GLU A 102 -14.84 3.33 8.93
CA GLU A 102 -15.92 3.04 7.96
C GLU A 102 -15.38 2.46 6.63
N ILE A 103 -14.06 2.36 6.46
CA ILE A 103 -13.40 1.82 5.27
C ILE A 103 -12.80 0.46 5.60
N THR A 104 -13.29 -0.59 4.96
CA THR A 104 -12.70 -1.92 5.03
C THR A 104 -11.47 -1.99 4.13
N LYS A 105 -10.36 -2.51 4.68
CA LYS A 105 -9.06 -2.60 4.00
C LYS A 105 -8.59 -4.04 4.03
N LYS A 106 -8.58 -4.69 2.88
CA LYS A 106 -8.08 -6.05 2.76
C LYS A 106 -6.75 -6.10 2.03
N TYR A 107 -5.85 -6.91 2.54
CA TYR A 107 -4.52 -7.14 1.99
C TYR A 107 -4.34 -8.62 1.69
N ILE A 108 -3.49 -8.93 0.73
CA ILE A 108 -2.94 -10.27 0.55
C ILE A 108 -1.50 -10.27 1.03
N ALA A 109 -1.17 -11.20 1.92
CA ALA A 109 0.20 -11.39 2.39
C ALA A 109 0.65 -12.83 2.11
N VAL A 110 1.92 -12.99 1.74
CA VAL A 110 2.56 -14.30 1.58
C VAL A 110 3.56 -14.49 2.70
N VAL A 111 3.40 -15.55 3.47
CA VAL A 111 4.25 -15.90 4.62
C VAL A 111 4.84 -17.30 4.42
N ARG A 112 6.04 -17.54 5.00
CA ARG A 112 6.70 -18.85 4.91
C ARG A 112 6.10 -19.85 5.88
N ASP A 113 5.90 -19.42 7.10
CA ASP A 113 5.49 -20.29 8.18
C ASP A 113 3.97 -20.31 8.28
N ARG A 114 3.42 -21.48 8.63
CA ARG A 114 1.96 -21.64 8.74
C ARG A 114 1.42 -20.76 9.87
N PRO A 115 0.38 -19.97 9.62
CA PRO A 115 -0.31 -19.27 10.70
C PRO A 115 -0.81 -20.22 11.79
N PRO A 116 -0.93 -19.78 13.04
CA PRO A 116 -1.36 -20.62 14.16
C PRO A 116 -2.70 -21.31 13.96
N SER A 117 -3.60 -20.68 13.17
CA SER A 117 -4.91 -21.20 12.78
C SER A 117 -5.23 -20.79 11.34
N GLU A 118 -6.28 -21.38 10.75
CA GLU A 118 -6.72 -21.01 9.39
C GLU A 118 -7.33 -19.61 9.34
N GLU A 119 -7.90 -19.16 10.44
CA GLU A 119 -8.35 -17.79 10.63
C GLU A 119 -8.08 -17.35 12.07
N GLY A 120 -7.88 -16.07 12.28
CA GLY A 120 -7.58 -15.55 13.61
C GLY A 120 -7.55 -14.03 13.68
N ASN A 121 -7.47 -13.54 14.91
CA ASN A 121 -7.35 -12.13 15.22
C ASN A 121 -6.01 -11.87 15.92
N LEU A 122 -5.30 -10.85 15.48
CA LEU A 122 -4.06 -10.39 16.14
C LEU A 122 -4.34 -9.03 16.81
N ARG A 123 -4.20 -9.03 18.13
CA ARG A 123 -4.31 -7.83 18.96
C ARG A 123 -2.99 -7.60 19.66
N HIS A 124 -2.36 -6.45 19.39
CA HIS A 124 -1.10 -6.05 20.02
C HIS A 124 -1.11 -4.55 20.30
N TRP A 125 -0.16 -4.09 21.10
CA TRP A 125 0.16 -2.67 21.28
C TRP A 125 1.45 -2.37 20.52
N LEU A 126 1.36 -1.51 19.50
CA LEU A 126 2.51 -1.17 18.65
C LEU A 126 3.15 0.14 19.09
N LYS A 127 4.47 0.11 19.24
CA LYS A 127 5.31 1.28 19.49
C LYS A 127 6.33 1.44 18.38
N LYS A 128 6.35 2.61 17.73
CA LYS A 128 7.34 2.95 16.71
C LYS A 128 8.66 3.35 17.37
N ASN A 129 9.76 2.81 16.87
CA ASN A 129 11.10 3.31 17.12
C ASN A 129 11.48 4.20 15.93
N GLU A 130 11.55 5.51 16.16
CA GLU A 130 11.81 6.50 15.10
C GLU A 130 13.22 6.35 14.51
N LYS A 131 14.23 6.07 15.34
CA LYS A 131 15.64 5.91 14.90
C LYS A 131 15.82 4.73 13.95
N GLN A 132 15.08 3.64 14.16
CA GLN A 132 15.14 2.42 13.34
C GLN A 132 14.08 2.41 12.23
N ASN A 133 13.17 3.37 12.25
CA ASN A 133 11.96 3.37 11.42
C ASN A 133 11.28 1.98 11.42
N LYS A 134 11.06 1.42 12.63
CA LYS A 134 10.52 0.07 12.86
C LYS A 134 9.52 0.11 14.01
N SER A 135 8.42 -0.66 13.89
CA SER A 135 7.46 -0.86 14.98
C SER A 135 7.75 -2.16 15.72
N TYR A 136 7.45 -2.17 17.00
CA TYR A 136 7.52 -3.34 17.88
C TYR A 136 6.16 -3.64 18.45
N ALA A 137 5.80 -4.93 18.50
CA ALA A 137 4.56 -5.42 19.06
C ALA A 137 4.74 -5.87 20.51
N TYR A 138 3.78 -5.54 21.34
CA TYR A 138 3.70 -5.95 22.76
C TYR A 138 2.32 -6.53 23.01
N ASP A 139 2.25 -7.57 23.87
CA ASP A 139 0.99 -8.24 24.24
C ASP A 139 0.14 -7.40 25.18
N ARG A 140 0.72 -6.38 25.83
CA ARG A 140 0.06 -5.42 26.74
C ARG A 140 0.44 -4.00 26.40
N GLU A 141 -0.35 -3.05 26.85
CA GLU A 141 -0.06 -1.64 26.69
C GLU A 141 1.26 -1.24 27.37
N VAL A 142 2.09 -0.51 26.65
CA VAL A 142 3.34 0.10 27.16
C VAL A 142 3.33 1.59 26.83
N LYS A 143 4.06 2.39 27.60
CA LYS A 143 4.13 3.86 27.41
C LYS A 143 4.46 4.23 25.95
N GLY A 144 3.54 4.96 25.30
CA GLY A 144 3.66 5.42 23.92
C GLY A 144 3.32 4.38 22.84
N SER A 145 2.78 3.22 23.23
CA SER A 145 2.21 2.27 22.28
C SER A 145 0.76 2.65 21.92
N LYS A 146 0.29 2.07 20.82
CA LYS A 146 -1.10 2.20 20.35
C LYS A 146 -1.66 0.84 20.02
N GLU A 147 -2.90 0.58 20.42
CA GLU A 147 -3.61 -0.65 20.06
C GLU A 147 -3.68 -0.85 18.56
N ALA A 148 -3.42 -2.08 18.13
CA ALA A 148 -3.42 -2.52 16.75
C ALA A 148 -4.19 -3.83 16.60
N LEU A 149 -5.19 -3.82 15.72
CA LEU A 149 -6.11 -4.93 15.49
C LEU A 149 -6.13 -5.28 14.00
N LEU A 150 -5.97 -6.55 13.68
CA LEU A 150 -6.26 -7.13 12.37
C LEU A 150 -6.86 -8.52 12.56
N SER A 151 -7.60 -8.98 11.56
CA SER A 151 -7.94 -10.39 11.40
C SER A 151 -7.29 -10.94 10.14
N TYR A 152 -7.08 -12.26 10.10
CA TYR A 152 -6.53 -12.92 8.93
C TYR A 152 -7.27 -14.23 8.65
N LYS A 153 -7.23 -14.65 7.38
CA LYS A 153 -7.75 -15.94 6.91
C LYS A 153 -6.75 -16.55 5.95
N LEU A 154 -6.44 -17.83 6.15
CA LEU A 154 -5.66 -18.63 5.21
C LEU A 154 -6.47 -18.85 3.94
N MET A 155 -5.96 -18.40 2.80
CA MET A 155 -6.66 -18.55 1.52
C MET A 155 -6.16 -19.74 0.73
N SER A 156 -4.85 -19.92 0.66
CA SER A 156 -4.25 -21.01 -0.09
C SER A 156 -2.84 -21.32 0.40
N ARG A 157 -2.29 -22.42 -0.08
CA ARG A 157 -0.93 -22.88 0.19
C ARG A 157 -0.24 -23.15 -1.15
N THR A 158 1.03 -22.76 -1.24
CA THR A 158 1.98 -23.22 -2.25
C THR A 158 2.93 -24.23 -1.63
N ASP A 159 3.88 -24.79 -2.40
CA ASP A 159 4.85 -25.76 -1.87
C ASP A 159 5.67 -25.23 -0.67
N ARG A 160 5.91 -23.91 -0.63
CA ARG A 160 6.82 -23.29 0.34
C ARG A 160 6.23 -22.12 1.12
N PHE A 161 5.02 -21.68 0.77
CA PHE A 161 4.43 -20.47 1.32
C PHE A 161 2.93 -20.62 1.56
N TYR A 162 2.44 -19.83 2.49
CA TYR A 162 1.02 -19.69 2.80
C TYR A 162 0.57 -18.31 2.34
N VAL A 163 -0.63 -18.24 1.77
CA VAL A 163 -1.27 -17.00 1.32
C VAL A 163 -2.39 -16.69 2.27
N ILE A 164 -2.35 -15.51 2.86
CA ILE A 164 -3.36 -15.06 3.82
C ILE A 164 -4.02 -13.77 3.34
N GLU A 165 -5.34 -13.69 3.48
CA GLU A 165 -6.07 -12.43 3.44
C GLU A 165 -5.96 -11.79 4.84
N VAL A 166 -5.70 -10.51 4.89
CA VAL A 166 -5.65 -9.72 6.12
C VAL A 166 -6.70 -8.62 6.04
N ASP A 167 -7.60 -8.58 7.02
CA ASP A 167 -8.53 -7.46 7.22
C ASP A 167 -7.94 -6.52 8.29
N LEU A 168 -7.65 -5.28 7.88
CA LEU A 168 -6.92 -4.31 8.69
C LEU A 168 -7.88 -3.34 9.41
N HIS A 169 -8.18 -3.60 10.69
CA HIS A 169 -9.12 -2.80 11.48
C HIS A 169 -8.53 -1.49 12.00
N THR A 170 -7.20 -1.44 12.20
CA THR A 170 -6.44 -0.22 12.55
C THR A 170 -5.36 0.04 11.52
N GLY A 171 -4.74 1.22 11.51
CA GLY A 171 -3.72 1.59 10.53
C GLY A 171 -2.45 2.15 11.21
N ARG A 172 -1.74 1.31 12.01
CA ARG A 172 -0.49 1.73 12.66
C ARG A 172 0.70 1.57 11.71
N HIS A 173 1.75 2.30 11.98
CA HIS A 173 3.00 2.20 11.21
C HIS A 173 3.50 0.75 11.17
N HIS A 174 3.73 0.21 9.96
CA HIS A 174 4.15 -1.16 9.68
C HIS A 174 3.27 -2.25 10.33
N GLN A 175 1.98 -2.00 10.56
CA GLN A 175 1.15 -2.83 11.41
C GLN A 175 1.13 -4.31 10.99
N ILE A 176 0.74 -4.62 9.76
CA ILE A 176 0.62 -6.00 9.27
C ILE A 176 1.97 -6.71 9.38
N ARG A 177 3.04 -6.05 8.95
CA ARG A 177 4.42 -6.55 8.97
C ARG A 177 4.85 -6.92 10.39
N CYS A 178 4.62 -6.01 11.33
CA CYS A 178 4.99 -6.17 12.73
C CYS A 178 4.18 -7.27 13.42
N GLN A 179 2.85 -7.28 13.23
CA GLN A 179 1.98 -8.25 13.87
C GLN A 179 2.16 -9.67 13.34
N LEU A 180 2.32 -9.85 12.02
CA LEU A 180 2.60 -11.17 11.44
C LEU A 180 3.96 -11.70 11.88
N ALA A 181 4.98 -10.85 11.96
CA ALA A 181 6.28 -11.26 12.49
C ALA A 181 6.21 -11.65 13.97
N ALA A 182 5.43 -10.95 14.81
CA ALA A 182 5.19 -11.29 16.20
C ALA A 182 4.45 -12.64 16.33
N ALA A 183 3.60 -12.99 15.36
CA ALA A 183 2.94 -14.28 15.27
C ALA A 183 3.80 -15.39 14.61
N ALA A 184 5.13 -15.21 14.53
CA ALA A 184 6.08 -16.10 13.88
C ALA A 184 5.83 -16.37 12.39
N CYS A 185 5.09 -15.49 11.72
CA CYS A 185 4.74 -15.58 10.28
C CYS A 185 5.29 -14.36 9.50
N PRO A 186 6.61 -14.11 9.44
CA PRO A 186 7.16 -12.97 8.73
C PRO A 186 6.81 -13.02 7.24
N ILE A 187 6.48 -11.84 6.68
CA ILE A 187 6.11 -11.69 5.28
C ILE A 187 7.32 -11.98 4.38
N LYS A 188 7.12 -12.75 3.31
CA LYS A 188 8.16 -13.06 2.31
C LYS A 188 8.79 -11.75 1.79
N GLY A 189 10.12 -11.69 1.86
CA GLY A 189 10.91 -10.52 1.44
C GLY A 189 11.13 -9.46 2.52
N ASP A 190 10.47 -9.53 3.67
CA ASP A 190 10.56 -8.51 4.72
C ASP A 190 11.74 -8.72 5.68
N LEU A 191 12.94 -8.33 5.22
CA LEU A 191 14.15 -8.39 6.04
C LEU A 191 14.02 -7.63 7.37
N LYS A 192 13.33 -6.48 7.36
CA LYS A 192 13.16 -5.63 8.55
C LYS A 192 12.42 -6.36 9.68
N TYR A 193 11.55 -7.30 9.32
CA TYR A 193 10.74 -8.08 10.25
C TYR A 193 11.08 -9.57 10.27
N GLY A 194 12.32 -9.93 9.87
CA GLY A 194 12.90 -11.24 10.15
C GLY A 194 12.76 -12.27 9.02
N PHE A 195 12.26 -11.90 7.85
CA PHE A 195 12.37 -12.81 6.72
C PHE A 195 13.83 -12.88 6.24
N PRO A 196 14.39 -14.08 5.93
CA PRO A 196 15.84 -14.24 5.74
C PRO A 196 16.39 -13.67 4.42
N ARG A 197 15.55 -13.42 3.40
CA ARG A 197 15.97 -12.97 2.07
C ARG A 197 15.01 -11.91 1.52
N SER A 198 15.55 -10.87 0.85
CA SER A 198 14.75 -9.92 0.08
C SER A 198 14.12 -10.58 -1.15
N ASN A 199 13.03 -10.00 -1.66
CA ASN A 199 12.63 -10.24 -3.02
C ASN A 199 13.61 -9.54 -3.99
N ASN A 200 13.73 -10.05 -5.23
CA ASN A 200 14.69 -9.54 -6.20
C ASN A 200 14.46 -8.07 -6.58
N ASP A 201 13.21 -7.63 -6.51
CA ASP A 201 12.78 -6.26 -6.84
C ASP A 201 12.74 -5.32 -5.61
N GLY A 202 13.21 -5.79 -4.45
CA GLY A 202 13.15 -5.03 -3.19
C GLY A 202 11.76 -4.89 -2.57
N SER A 203 10.75 -5.53 -3.15
CA SER A 203 9.40 -5.61 -2.57
C SER A 203 9.34 -6.53 -1.35
N ILE A 204 8.24 -6.44 -0.62
CA ILE A 204 7.77 -7.49 0.27
C ILE A 204 6.47 -8.06 -0.29
N SER A 205 6.20 -9.33 -0.04
CA SER A 205 5.00 -9.98 -0.56
C SER A 205 3.76 -9.62 0.27
N LEU A 206 3.47 -8.31 0.33
CA LEU A 206 2.30 -7.69 0.92
C LEU A 206 1.67 -6.75 -0.11
N HIS A 207 0.38 -6.95 -0.37
CA HIS A 207 -0.36 -6.22 -1.39
C HIS A 207 -1.66 -5.67 -0.82
N ALA A 208 -1.88 -4.35 -0.92
CA ALA A 208 -3.14 -3.73 -0.59
C ALA A 208 -4.16 -4.06 -1.68
N TRP A 209 -4.95 -5.09 -1.43
CA TRP A 209 -5.75 -5.75 -2.45
C TRP A 209 -7.08 -5.07 -2.70
N LYS A 210 -7.82 -4.72 -1.61
CA LYS A 210 -9.20 -4.28 -1.73
C LYS A 210 -9.55 -3.17 -0.74
N LEU A 211 -10.30 -2.17 -1.19
CA LEU A 211 -10.97 -1.18 -0.35
C LEU A 211 -12.47 -1.22 -0.60
N SER A 212 -13.26 -1.29 0.49
CA SER A 212 -14.72 -1.19 0.43
C SER A 212 -15.17 -0.02 1.32
N PHE A 213 -15.96 0.89 0.76
CA PHE A 213 -16.40 2.12 1.43
C PHE A 213 -17.64 2.71 0.76
N VAL A 214 -18.25 3.72 1.40
CA VAL A 214 -19.31 4.52 0.75
C VAL A 214 -18.66 5.71 0.05
N HIS A 215 -18.96 5.91 -1.24
CA HIS A 215 -18.40 7.02 -2.00
C HIS A 215 -18.66 8.38 -1.30
N PRO A 216 -17.60 9.19 -1.07
CA PRO A 216 -17.72 10.37 -0.19
C PRO A 216 -18.74 11.42 -0.66
N VAL A 217 -19.06 11.45 -1.94
CA VAL A 217 -20.01 12.42 -2.52
C VAL A 217 -21.27 11.76 -3.05
N LYS A 218 -21.17 10.71 -3.88
CA LYS A 218 -22.32 10.00 -4.49
C LYS A 218 -23.14 9.19 -3.49
N LYS A 219 -22.54 8.79 -2.33
CA LYS A 219 -23.19 7.98 -1.28
C LYS A 219 -23.52 6.53 -1.69
N GLU A 220 -22.89 6.05 -2.72
CA GLU A 220 -23.01 4.67 -3.22
C GLU A 220 -21.95 3.78 -2.55
N LYS A 221 -22.29 2.52 -2.28
CA LYS A 221 -21.31 1.52 -1.84
C LYS A 221 -20.33 1.24 -2.97
N MET A 222 -19.06 1.27 -2.67
CA MET A 222 -17.97 1.00 -3.61
C MET A 222 -17.06 -0.10 -3.08
N GLU A 223 -16.59 -0.93 -4.00
CA GLU A 223 -15.50 -1.83 -3.80
C GLU A 223 -14.50 -1.65 -4.95
N ILE A 224 -13.25 -1.37 -4.62
CA ILE A 224 -12.16 -1.26 -5.59
C ILE A 224 -11.16 -2.35 -5.29
N VAL A 225 -10.77 -3.10 -6.32
CA VAL A 225 -9.84 -4.24 -6.23
C VAL A 225 -8.62 -3.93 -7.08
N ALA A 226 -7.43 -4.07 -6.49
CA ALA A 226 -6.17 -4.00 -7.22
C ALA A 226 -5.78 -5.39 -7.72
N PRO A 227 -5.44 -5.56 -9.01
CA PRO A 227 -4.89 -6.83 -9.49
C PRO A 227 -3.57 -7.12 -8.77
N LEU A 228 -3.34 -8.40 -8.48
CA LEU A 228 -2.08 -8.85 -7.87
C LEU A 228 -0.88 -8.47 -8.77
N PRO A 229 0.30 -8.23 -8.17
CA PRO A 229 1.52 -8.02 -8.93
C PRO A 229 1.82 -9.17 -9.90
N ALA A 230 2.47 -8.89 -11.01
CA ALA A 230 2.90 -9.91 -11.94
C ALA A 230 4.14 -10.67 -11.42
N GLY A 231 4.27 -11.93 -11.81
CA GLY A 231 5.48 -12.74 -11.60
C GLY A 231 5.66 -13.30 -10.18
N ASP A 232 6.81 -13.95 -9.97
CA ASP A 232 7.23 -14.61 -8.73
C ASP A 232 6.10 -15.46 -8.11
N ILE A 233 5.91 -15.30 -6.81
CA ILE A 233 4.90 -16.04 -6.04
C ILE A 233 3.46 -15.64 -6.42
N TRP A 234 3.27 -14.40 -6.86
CA TRP A 234 1.95 -13.84 -7.16
C TRP A 234 1.23 -14.58 -8.30
N SER A 235 1.98 -15.03 -9.33
CA SER A 235 1.41 -15.81 -10.45
C SER A 235 0.90 -17.20 -10.04
N LYS A 236 1.31 -17.71 -8.87
CA LYS A 236 0.90 -19.00 -8.31
C LYS A 236 -0.32 -18.89 -7.39
N ILE A 237 -0.76 -17.67 -7.10
CA ILE A 237 -1.89 -17.40 -6.20
C ILE A 237 -3.17 -17.37 -7.02
N LYS A 238 -4.08 -18.30 -6.74
CA LYS A 238 -5.46 -18.23 -7.22
C LYS A 238 -6.31 -17.63 -6.12
N ILE A 239 -6.83 -16.42 -6.35
CA ILE A 239 -7.87 -15.83 -5.51
C ILE A 239 -9.19 -16.27 -6.11
N LEU A 240 -9.95 -17.08 -5.38
CA LEU A 240 -11.29 -17.54 -5.74
C LEU A 240 -12.31 -16.41 -5.54
#